data_fa1f3fc726d33e549f0864079079d12b
#
_entry.id   fa1f3fc726d33e549f0864079079d12b
#
_cell.length_a   1.000
_cell.length_b   1.000
_cell.length_c   1.000
_cell.angle_alpha   90.00
_cell.angle_beta   90.00
_cell.angle_gamma   90.00
#
_symmetry.space_group_name_H-M   'P 1'
#
loop_
_entity.id
_entity.type
_entity.pdbx_description
1 polymer ?
#
loop_
_entity_poly.entity_id
_entity_poly.type
_entity_poly.pdbx_seq_one_letter_code
_entity_poly.pdbx_strand_id
1 'polypeptide(L)'
;MRLWQQYLALIAAVLLPWAAMTAAASSPIVIAHRGASGYVPEHTLAAKAMAHAMGADYIEQDVVLTGDGIPIVLHDIHLESTTDVAARFPDRARRDGRFYAIDFTLAEIRTLRAHERTGADGNAAFPGRFPLGPGPLTVPTLAEEIDFISGMDRSRGRRTGLYIEFKAPNFHRREGHDIARRVLDVLVEKGYDQRRNQVFLQCFDDATLRYLRDTLQTPLPLIQLIADNSWGEDSDVDYDFLQTAAGLDAVASYADGIGPWLMQIYRGKQADGSVELSSLVALAHERGLQVHPYTFRADQLPAGIDSFAELLDI
;
A
#
# COMPACT_ATOMS: atom_id res chain seq x y z
N MET A 1 56.70 -15.03 -67.00
CA MET A 1 55.77 -13.94 -67.29
C MET A 1 54.71 -13.97 -66.22
N ARG A 2 54.61 -12.96 -65.39
CA ARG A 2 53.99 -12.97 -64.07
C ARG A 2 52.58 -12.37 -64.16
N LEU A 3 51.58 -13.11 -63.70
CA LEU A 3 50.21 -12.70 -63.52
C LEU A 3 50.05 -12.17 -62.09
N TRP A 4 49.69 -10.91 -61.96
CA TRP A 4 49.27 -10.31 -60.72
C TRP A 4 47.73 -10.28 -60.70
N GLN A 5 47.12 -11.07 -59.81
CA GLN A 5 45.71 -10.97 -59.50
C GLN A 5 45.52 -10.08 -58.29
N GLN A 6 44.80 -8.99 -58.48
CA GLN A 6 44.39 -8.07 -57.42
C GLN A 6 43.15 -8.63 -56.72
N TYR A 7 43.24 -8.88 -55.43
CA TYR A 7 42.07 -9.16 -54.59
C TYR A 7 41.42 -7.85 -54.13
N LEU A 8 40.25 -7.53 -54.70
CA LEU A 8 39.33 -6.52 -54.15
C LEU A 8 38.50 -7.17 -53.06
N ALA A 9 38.77 -6.85 -51.81
CA ALA A 9 37.95 -7.21 -50.69
C ALA A 9 36.77 -6.22 -50.60
N LEU A 10 35.56 -6.64 -50.93
CA LEU A 10 34.31 -5.93 -50.64
C LEU A 10 33.97 -6.08 -49.17
N ILE A 11 34.11 -5.02 -48.40
CA ILE A 11 33.54 -4.92 -47.05
C ILE A 11 32.09 -4.50 -47.22
N ALA A 12 31.18 -5.47 -47.12
CA ALA A 12 29.74 -5.18 -47.00
C ALA A 12 29.46 -4.78 -45.54
N ALA A 13 29.33 -3.48 -45.29
CA ALA A 13 28.81 -3.00 -44.00
C ALA A 13 27.33 -3.34 -43.89
N VAL A 14 27.02 -4.36 -43.10
CA VAL A 14 25.65 -4.69 -42.73
C VAL A 14 25.18 -3.65 -41.71
N LEU A 15 24.46 -2.63 -42.20
CA LEU A 15 23.69 -1.73 -41.37
C LEU A 15 22.47 -2.50 -40.84
N LEU A 16 22.59 -3.12 -39.66
CA LEU A 16 21.45 -3.57 -38.92
C LEU A 16 20.64 -2.34 -38.45
N PRO A 17 19.37 -2.22 -38.82
CA PRO A 17 18.54 -1.17 -38.24
C PRO A 17 18.43 -1.48 -36.71
N TRP A 18 18.92 -0.56 -35.92
CA TRP A 18 18.60 -0.52 -34.51
C TRP A 18 17.09 -0.24 -34.39
N ALA A 19 16.28 -1.29 -34.39
CA ALA A 19 14.90 -1.17 -33.99
C ALA A 19 14.92 -0.66 -32.54
N ALA A 20 14.62 0.62 -32.38
CA ALA A 20 14.28 1.14 -31.07
C ALA A 20 13.10 0.30 -30.59
N MET A 21 13.35 -0.66 -29.69
CA MET A 21 12.29 -1.29 -28.92
C MET A 21 11.66 -0.15 -28.12
N THR A 22 10.56 0.38 -28.62
CA THR A 22 9.64 1.13 -27.78
C THR A 22 9.21 0.14 -26.69
N ALA A 23 9.76 0.30 -25.49
CA ALA A 23 9.23 -0.39 -24.34
C ALA A 23 7.73 -0.05 -24.32
N ALA A 24 6.88 -1.06 -24.52
CA ALA A 24 5.46 -0.89 -24.33
C ALA A 24 5.33 -0.38 -22.90
N ALA A 25 4.73 0.80 -22.72
CA ALA A 25 4.44 1.32 -21.40
C ALA A 25 3.64 0.24 -20.70
N SER A 26 4.18 -0.29 -19.60
CA SER A 26 3.45 -1.26 -18.79
C SER A 26 2.20 -0.57 -18.28
N SER A 27 1.03 -1.23 -18.42
CA SER A 27 -0.19 -0.68 -17.84
C SER A 27 0.03 -0.43 -16.35
N PRO A 28 -0.51 0.68 -15.81
CA PRO A 28 -0.46 0.93 -14.38
C PRO A 28 -1.04 -0.25 -13.61
N ILE A 29 -0.46 -0.58 -12.46
CA ILE A 29 -1.02 -1.59 -11.56
C ILE A 29 -2.15 -0.98 -10.72
N VAL A 30 -3.18 -1.78 -10.45
CA VAL A 30 -4.30 -1.39 -9.59
C VAL A 30 -4.13 -2.03 -8.22
N ILE A 31 -3.89 -1.20 -7.20
CA ILE A 31 -3.79 -1.59 -5.79
C ILE A 31 -5.10 -1.23 -5.11
N ALA A 32 -5.88 -2.22 -4.69
CA ALA A 32 -7.17 -2.02 -4.04
C ALA A 32 -6.97 -1.61 -2.58
N HIS A 33 -7.02 -0.29 -2.32
CA HIS A 33 -6.81 0.33 -1.00
C HIS A 33 -7.85 -0.17 0.02
N ARG A 34 -7.41 -0.95 1.02
CA ARG A 34 -8.24 -1.62 2.03
C ARG A 34 -9.27 -2.60 1.43
N GLY A 35 -8.99 -3.14 0.24
CA GLY A 35 -9.94 -3.87 -0.59
C GLY A 35 -10.85 -2.95 -1.40
N ALA A 36 -12.08 -3.38 -1.69
CA ALA A 36 -13.09 -2.56 -2.37
C ALA A 36 -13.80 -1.62 -1.37
N SER A 37 -13.04 -0.83 -0.61
CA SER A 37 -13.51 -0.02 0.51
C SER A 37 -14.49 1.10 0.13
N GLY A 38 -14.60 1.44 -1.14
CA GLY A 38 -15.65 2.36 -1.63
C GLY A 38 -17.06 1.74 -1.63
N TYR A 39 -17.18 0.42 -1.48
CA TYR A 39 -18.44 -0.32 -1.62
C TYR A 39 -18.80 -1.19 -0.41
N VAL A 40 -17.80 -1.68 0.32
CA VAL A 40 -17.96 -2.60 1.46
C VAL A 40 -17.00 -2.16 2.57
N PRO A 41 -17.36 -2.29 3.86
CA PRO A 41 -16.49 -1.86 4.96
C PRO A 41 -15.05 -2.35 4.81
N GLU A 42 -14.12 -1.39 4.97
CA GLU A 42 -12.68 -1.58 4.73
C GLU A 42 -12.12 -2.80 5.47
N HIS A 43 -11.12 -3.44 4.88
CA HIS A 43 -10.36 -4.58 5.44
C HIS A 43 -11.17 -5.84 5.76
N THR A 44 -12.47 -5.88 5.51
CA THR A 44 -13.23 -7.13 5.65
C THR A 44 -12.94 -8.11 4.51
N LEU A 45 -13.08 -9.41 4.77
CA LEU A 45 -12.93 -10.42 3.71
C LEU A 45 -13.90 -10.19 2.54
N ALA A 46 -15.09 -9.60 2.80
CA ALA A 46 -16.03 -9.21 1.77
C ALA A 46 -15.45 -8.12 0.84
N ALA A 47 -14.79 -7.09 1.40
CA ALA A 47 -14.12 -6.05 0.61
C ALA A 47 -12.96 -6.64 -0.22
N LYS A 48 -12.22 -7.61 0.33
CA LYS A 48 -11.14 -8.30 -0.39
C LYS A 48 -11.68 -9.19 -1.52
N ALA A 49 -12.78 -9.92 -1.27
CA ALA A 49 -13.46 -10.72 -2.31
C ALA A 49 -13.97 -9.85 -3.46
N MET A 50 -14.56 -8.69 -3.14
CA MET A 50 -15.05 -7.76 -4.14
C MET A 50 -13.89 -7.17 -4.97
N ALA A 51 -12.82 -6.70 -4.34
CA ALA A 51 -11.63 -6.20 -5.03
C ALA A 51 -11.02 -7.26 -5.97
N HIS A 52 -10.89 -8.51 -5.48
CA HIS A 52 -10.43 -9.64 -6.28
C HIS A 52 -11.35 -9.92 -7.48
N ALA A 53 -12.68 -9.85 -7.28
CA ALA A 53 -13.67 -10.05 -8.34
C ALA A 53 -13.60 -8.95 -9.39
N MET A 54 -13.35 -7.70 -8.98
CA MET A 54 -13.19 -6.53 -9.86
C MET A 54 -11.86 -6.55 -10.62
N GLY A 55 -10.91 -7.40 -10.26
CA GLY A 55 -9.70 -7.61 -11.04
C GLY A 55 -8.49 -6.79 -10.58
N ALA A 56 -8.46 -6.32 -9.35
CA ALA A 56 -7.29 -5.66 -8.78
C ALA A 56 -6.03 -6.53 -8.94
N ASP A 57 -4.88 -5.90 -9.25
CA ASP A 57 -3.58 -6.58 -9.35
C ASP A 57 -3.03 -6.89 -7.97
N TYR A 58 -3.18 -5.96 -7.04
CA TYR A 58 -2.84 -6.10 -5.62
C TYR A 58 -4.03 -5.73 -4.76
N ILE A 59 -4.13 -6.39 -3.62
CA ILE A 59 -5.08 -6.02 -2.55
C ILE A 59 -4.25 -5.54 -1.37
N GLU A 60 -4.62 -4.39 -0.83
CA GLU A 60 -3.86 -3.78 0.27
C GLU A 60 -4.39 -4.23 1.63
N GLN A 61 -3.44 -4.39 2.58
CA GLN A 61 -3.64 -4.74 3.97
C GLN A 61 -2.92 -3.75 4.86
N ASP A 62 -3.65 -3.02 5.70
CA ASP A 62 -3.08 -2.35 6.87
C ASP A 62 -3.00 -3.35 8.03
N VAL A 63 -1.88 -3.43 8.70
CA VAL A 63 -1.66 -4.42 9.76
C VAL A 63 -1.33 -3.75 11.07
N VAL A 64 -2.05 -4.19 12.11
CA VAL A 64 -1.77 -3.91 13.52
C VAL A 64 -1.70 -5.22 14.31
N LEU A 65 -1.24 -5.18 15.57
CA LEU A 65 -1.15 -6.37 16.41
C LEU A 65 -2.21 -6.37 17.50
N THR A 66 -2.68 -7.57 17.84
CA THR A 66 -3.43 -7.86 19.07
C THR A 66 -2.51 -7.96 20.29
N GLY A 67 -3.06 -8.01 21.50
CA GLY A 67 -2.32 -8.17 22.74
C GLY A 67 -1.54 -9.49 22.86
N ASP A 68 -1.99 -10.52 22.17
CA ASP A 68 -1.29 -11.81 22.05
C ASP A 68 -0.35 -11.84 20.80
N GLY A 69 -0.10 -10.68 20.17
CA GLY A 69 0.89 -10.49 19.12
C GLY A 69 0.50 -11.08 17.77
N ILE A 70 -0.78 -11.24 17.49
CA ILE A 70 -1.29 -11.75 16.22
C ILE A 70 -1.53 -10.59 15.25
N PRO A 71 -0.97 -10.61 14.01
CA PRO A 71 -1.26 -9.62 12.99
C PRO A 71 -2.72 -9.70 12.52
N ILE A 72 -3.48 -8.63 12.74
CA ILE A 72 -4.85 -8.44 12.23
C ILE A 72 -4.87 -7.35 11.18
N VAL A 73 -5.86 -7.40 10.26
CA VAL A 73 -5.97 -6.43 9.18
C VAL A 73 -6.94 -5.32 9.59
N LEU A 74 -6.37 -4.18 9.95
CA LEU A 74 -7.06 -3.01 10.48
C LEU A 74 -6.20 -1.76 10.26
N HIS A 75 -6.80 -0.65 9.82
CA HIS A 75 -6.02 0.58 9.54
C HIS A 75 -5.52 1.28 10.81
N ASP A 76 -6.39 1.49 11.78
CA ASP A 76 -6.04 2.23 12.99
C ASP A 76 -5.54 1.26 14.07
N ILE A 77 -4.64 1.73 14.94
CA ILE A 77 -4.34 1.01 16.19
C ILE A 77 -5.54 0.96 17.13
N HIS A 78 -6.64 1.65 16.78
CA HIS A 78 -7.87 1.77 17.54
C HIS A 78 -9.02 1.04 16.84
N LEU A 79 -9.87 0.40 17.63
CA LEU A 79 -10.95 -0.47 17.15
C LEU A 79 -12.28 0.26 16.90
N GLU A 80 -12.54 1.35 17.62
CA GLU A 80 -13.88 1.94 17.71
C GLU A 80 -14.37 2.60 16.41
N SER A 81 -13.46 3.01 15.53
CA SER A 81 -13.85 3.67 14.28
C SER A 81 -14.48 2.72 13.25
N THR A 82 -14.20 1.41 13.37
CA THR A 82 -14.64 0.41 12.39
C THR A 82 -15.24 -0.85 13.02
N THR A 83 -15.42 -0.88 14.36
CA THR A 83 -16.01 -2.03 15.06
C THR A 83 -16.95 -1.61 16.20
N ASP A 84 -17.79 -2.55 16.65
CA ASP A 84 -18.69 -2.40 17.79
C ASP A 84 -18.01 -2.56 19.16
N VAL A 85 -16.69 -2.34 19.28
CA VAL A 85 -15.90 -2.58 20.49
C VAL A 85 -16.41 -1.83 21.71
N ALA A 86 -16.81 -0.55 21.54
CA ALA A 86 -17.33 0.27 22.63
C ALA A 86 -18.65 -0.29 23.25
N ALA A 87 -19.48 -0.92 22.41
CA ALA A 87 -20.71 -1.57 22.91
C ALA A 87 -20.41 -2.93 23.56
N ARG A 88 -19.40 -3.66 23.08
CA ARG A 88 -19.04 -5.00 23.58
C ARG A 88 -18.18 -4.98 24.82
N PHE A 89 -17.28 -4.00 24.92
CA PHE A 89 -16.28 -3.90 25.97
C PHE A 89 -16.21 -2.48 26.54
N PRO A 90 -17.33 -1.90 27.07
CA PRO A 90 -17.41 -0.49 27.42
C PRO A 90 -16.37 -0.06 28.47
N ASP A 91 -15.91 -0.95 29.31
CA ASP A 91 -14.95 -0.67 30.39
C ASP A 91 -13.47 -0.88 29.99
N ARG A 92 -13.19 -1.19 28.72
CA ARG A 92 -11.84 -1.51 28.23
C ARG A 92 -11.13 -0.34 27.53
N ALA A 93 -11.76 0.84 27.48
CA ALA A 93 -11.11 2.02 26.95
C ALA A 93 -9.91 2.44 27.82
N ARG A 94 -8.81 2.87 27.21
CA ARG A 94 -7.72 3.53 27.94
C ARG A 94 -8.19 4.88 28.48
N ARG A 95 -7.35 5.60 29.23
CA ARG A 95 -7.71 6.90 29.85
C ARG A 95 -8.09 7.99 28.86
N ASP A 96 -7.63 7.88 27.62
CA ASP A 96 -7.96 8.76 26.50
C ASP A 96 -9.31 8.46 25.85
N GLY A 97 -10.02 7.44 26.33
CA GLY A 97 -11.31 7.00 25.82
C GLY A 97 -11.21 6.09 24.58
N ARG A 98 -10.00 5.71 24.13
CA ARG A 98 -9.77 4.91 22.95
C ARG A 98 -9.62 3.40 23.29
N PHE A 99 -9.97 2.56 22.32
CA PHE A 99 -9.89 1.08 22.41
C PHE A 99 -8.76 0.58 21.52
N TYR A 100 -7.60 0.34 22.10
CA TYR A 100 -6.41 -0.08 21.35
C TYR A 100 -6.45 -1.57 21.00
N ALA A 101 -6.20 -1.94 19.74
CA ALA A 101 -6.17 -3.35 19.32
C ALA A 101 -5.22 -4.21 20.16
N ILE A 102 -4.10 -3.62 20.59
CA ILE A 102 -3.07 -4.26 21.42
C ILE A 102 -3.55 -4.61 22.85
N ASP A 103 -4.66 -4.07 23.31
CA ASP A 103 -5.25 -4.39 24.63
C ASP A 103 -6.19 -5.59 24.57
N PHE A 104 -6.45 -6.15 23.39
CA PHE A 104 -7.38 -7.25 23.16
C PHE A 104 -6.66 -8.46 22.59
N THR A 105 -7.02 -9.65 23.05
CA THR A 105 -6.61 -10.92 22.45
C THR A 105 -7.33 -11.15 21.13
N LEU A 106 -6.77 -11.99 20.24
CA LEU A 106 -7.47 -12.42 19.02
C LEU A 106 -8.85 -13.01 19.32
N ALA A 107 -8.98 -13.76 20.41
CA ALA A 107 -10.26 -14.34 20.81
C ALA A 107 -11.34 -13.28 21.10
N GLU A 108 -10.97 -12.17 21.74
CA GLU A 108 -11.86 -11.02 21.97
C GLU A 108 -12.16 -10.29 20.65
N ILE A 109 -11.14 -9.99 19.82
CA ILE A 109 -11.31 -9.36 18.51
C ILE A 109 -12.31 -10.12 17.62
N ARG A 110 -12.27 -11.44 17.61
CA ARG A 110 -13.21 -12.29 16.86
C ARG A 110 -14.67 -12.15 17.27
N THR A 111 -14.95 -11.63 18.46
CA THR A 111 -16.32 -11.36 18.90
C THR A 111 -16.88 -10.05 18.33
N LEU A 112 -16.02 -9.15 17.83
CA LEU A 112 -16.41 -7.86 17.31
C LEU A 112 -17.11 -7.98 15.94
N ARG A 113 -17.94 -6.99 15.65
CA ARG A 113 -18.54 -6.78 14.32
C ARG A 113 -17.93 -5.57 13.67
N ALA A 114 -17.38 -5.78 12.47
CA ALA A 114 -16.87 -4.69 11.65
C ALA A 114 -18.03 -3.96 10.96
N HIS A 115 -17.90 -2.64 10.83
CA HIS A 115 -18.85 -1.76 10.16
C HIS A 115 -18.12 -0.70 9.34
N GLU A 116 -18.87 0.10 8.57
CA GLU A 116 -18.31 1.23 7.84
C GLU A 116 -17.68 2.24 8.82
N ARG A 117 -16.60 2.89 8.37
CA ARG A 117 -15.84 3.84 9.19
C ARG A 117 -16.73 4.97 9.71
N THR A 118 -16.61 5.24 11.01
CA THR A 118 -17.27 6.38 11.67
C THR A 118 -16.25 7.46 12.01
N GLY A 119 -16.71 8.71 11.97
CA GLY A 119 -16.02 9.85 12.54
C GLY A 119 -16.14 9.88 14.07
N ALA A 120 -15.46 10.85 14.70
CA ALA A 120 -15.52 11.07 16.14
C ALA A 120 -16.93 11.40 16.66
N ASP A 121 -17.82 11.87 15.81
CA ASP A 121 -19.23 12.16 16.09
C ASP A 121 -20.14 10.91 15.98
N GLY A 122 -19.59 9.75 15.64
CA GLY A 122 -20.32 8.50 15.45
C GLY A 122 -21.08 8.39 14.12
N ASN A 123 -21.01 9.41 13.28
CA ASN A 123 -21.61 9.38 11.95
C ASN A 123 -20.66 8.68 10.95
N ALA A 124 -21.21 8.24 9.79
CA ALA A 124 -20.39 7.69 8.72
C ALA A 124 -19.33 8.71 8.26
N ALA A 125 -18.06 8.33 8.27
CA ALA A 125 -16.99 9.16 7.75
C ALA A 125 -17.14 9.42 6.24
N PHE A 126 -17.79 8.49 5.54
CA PHE A 126 -18.06 8.55 4.10
C PHE A 126 -19.56 8.27 3.83
N PRO A 127 -20.42 9.30 3.85
CA PRO A 127 -21.88 9.10 3.83
C PRO A 127 -22.45 8.38 2.61
N GLY A 128 -21.73 8.35 1.51
CA GLY A 128 -22.16 7.69 0.26
C GLY A 128 -21.75 6.22 0.14
N ARG A 129 -21.04 5.67 1.14
CA ARG A 129 -20.55 4.29 1.13
C ARG A 129 -21.52 3.29 1.76
N PHE A 130 -21.02 2.15 2.18
CA PHE A 130 -21.82 1.10 2.82
C PHE A 130 -22.55 1.65 4.06
N PRO A 131 -23.83 1.32 4.27
CA PRO A 131 -24.60 1.88 5.37
C PRO A 131 -24.06 1.41 6.72
N LEU A 132 -24.10 2.30 7.71
CA LEU A 132 -23.83 1.94 9.11
C LEU A 132 -24.89 0.94 9.59
N GLY A 133 -24.45 -0.04 10.37
CA GLY A 133 -25.34 -1.00 11.01
C GLY A 133 -24.63 -2.31 11.31
N PRO A 134 -25.23 -3.14 12.18
CA PRO A 134 -24.66 -4.43 12.51
C PRO A 134 -24.74 -5.36 11.30
N GLY A 135 -23.57 -5.79 10.81
CA GLY A 135 -23.43 -6.78 9.76
C GLY A 135 -22.73 -8.04 10.26
N PRO A 136 -22.68 -9.10 9.48
CA PRO A 136 -21.93 -10.31 9.81
C PRO A 136 -20.40 -10.18 9.61
N LEU A 137 -19.93 -8.96 9.34
CA LEU A 137 -18.53 -8.70 8.99
C LEU A 137 -17.66 -8.71 10.25
N THR A 138 -16.41 -9.17 10.11
CA THR A 138 -15.44 -9.30 11.20
C THR A 138 -14.07 -8.78 10.76
N VAL A 139 -13.18 -8.57 11.75
CA VAL A 139 -11.79 -8.22 11.53
C VAL A 139 -11.00 -9.52 11.28
N PRO A 140 -10.38 -9.72 10.10
CA PRO A 140 -9.59 -10.91 9.81
C PRO A 140 -8.16 -10.78 10.37
N THR A 141 -7.50 -11.91 10.59
CA THR A 141 -6.05 -11.95 10.72
C THR A 141 -5.39 -11.83 9.33
N LEU A 142 -4.14 -11.39 9.29
CA LEU A 142 -3.35 -11.38 8.03
C LEU A 142 -3.26 -12.80 7.44
N ALA A 143 -3.07 -13.82 8.27
CA ALA A 143 -3.00 -15.21 7.84
C ALA A 143 -4.30 -15.69 7.17
N GLU A 144 -5.46 -15.37 7.79
CA GLU A 144 -6.79 -15.70 7.23
C GLU A 144 -7.03 -15.01 5.90
N GLU A 145 -6.61 -13.74 5.77
CA GLU A 145 -6.78 -12.99 4.53
C GLU A 145 -5.89 -13.55 3.40
N ILE A 146 -4.63 -13.90 3.69
CA ILE A 146 -3.74 -14.53 2.71
C ILE A 146 -4.32 -15.86 2.23
N ASP A 147 -4.80 -16.71 3.13
CA ASP A 147 -5.44 -17.98 2.78
C ASP A 147 -6.69 -17.77 1.90
N PHE A 148 -7.49 -16.75 2.23
CA PHE A 148 -8.69 -16.40 1.50
C PHE A 148 -8.39 -15.92 0.06
N ILE A 149 -7.44 -14.99 -0.09
CA ILE A 149 -6.99 -14.49 -1.41
C ILE A 149 -6.39 -15.64 -2.22
N SER A 150 -5.52 -16.45 -1.63
CA SER A 150 -4.92 -17.62 -2.28
C SER A 150 -5.97 -18.65 -2.72
N GLY A 151 -7.03 -18.83 -1.93
CA GLY A 151 -8.17 -19.70 -2.28
C GLY A 151 -8.92 -19.16 -3.51
N MET A 152 -9.20 -17.86 -3.56
CA MET A 152 -9.83 -17.22 -4.72
C MET A 152 -8.94 -17.26 -5.96
N ASP A 153 -7.65 -17.04 -5.81
CA ASP A 153 -6.67 -17.13 -6.90
C ASP A 153 -6.68 -18.53 -7.54
N ARG A 154 -6.66 -19.55 -6.70
CA ARG A 154 -6.72 -20.95 -7.17
C ARG A 154 -8.00 -21.25 -7.94
N SER A 155 -9.15 -20.82 -7.43
CA SER A 155 -10.45 -21.09 -8.05
C SER A 155 -10.67 -20.31 -9.34
N ARG A 156 -10.01 -19.15 -9.50
CA ARG A 156 -10.18 -18.26 -10.67
C ARG A 156 -8.99 -18.27 -11.64
N GLY A 157 -7.92 -19.03 -11.34
CA GLY A 157 -6.72 -19.08 -12.16
C GLY A 157 -5.97 -17.73 -12.20
N ARG A 158 -5.99 -16.98 -11.09
CA ARG A 158 -5.33 -15.67 -10.95
C ARG A 158 -4.10 -15.74 -10.04
N ARG A 159 -3.36 -14.63 -10.00
CA ARG A 159 -2.28 -14.35 -9.05
C ARG A 159 -2.43 -12.92 -8.59
N THR A 160 -3.16 -12.72 -7.49
CA THR A 160 -3.36 -11.41 -6.89
C THR A 160 -2.23 -11.15 -5.90
N GLY A 161 -1.64 -9.95 -5.97
CA GLY A 161 -0.58 -9.55 -5.06
C GLY A 161 -1.12 -9.06 -3.73
N LEU A 162 -0.24 -9.06 -2.71
CA LEU A 162 -0.46 -8.48 -1.39
C LEU A 162 0.31 -7.16 -1.29
N TYR A 163 -0.30 -6.14 -0.69
CA TYR A 163 0.31 -4.84 -0.50
C TYR A 163 0.18 -4.45 0.97
N ILE A 164 1.18 -4.77 1.79
CA ILE A 164 1.06 -4.82 3.25
C ILE A 164 1.70 -3.59 3.89
N GLU A 165 0.92 -2.82 4.66
CA GLU A 165 1.38 -1.68 5.45
C GLU A 165 1.56 -2.06 6.93
N PHE A 166 2.70 -1.66 7.49
CA PHE A 166 2.96 -1.72 8.93
C PHE A 166 2.45 -0.44 9.58
N LYS A 167 1.33 -0.53 10.29
CA LYS A 167 0.74 0.62 10.97
C LYS A 167 1.45 0.88 12.31
N ALA A 168 1.79 2.14 12.55
CA ALA A 168 2.35 2.64 13.81
C ALA A 168 3.40 1.70 14.45
N PRO A 169 4.52 1.37 13.75
CA PRO A 169 5.49 0.38 14.26
C PRO A 169 6.18 0.84 15.54
N ASN A 170 6.38 2.15 15.73
CA ASN A 170 6.96 2.70 16.96
C ASN A 170 6.02 2.54 18.15
N PHE A 171 4.70 2.68 17.95
CA PHE A 171 3.71 2.35 18.98
C PHE A 171 3.81 0.89 19.40
N HIS A 172 3.79 -0.04 18.45
CA HIS A 172 3.90 -1.48 18.75
C HIS A 172 5.20 -1.81 19.47
N ARG A 173 6.31 -1.16 19.12
CA ARG A 173 7.60 -1.33 19.80
C ARG A 173 7.56 -0.84 21.24
N ARG A 174 6.91 0.31 21.50
CA ARG A 174 6.69 0.82 22.87
C ARG A 174 5.82 -0.11 23.72
N GLU A 175 4.87 -0.81 23.08
CA GLU A 175 4.02 -1.82 23.73
C GLU A 175 4.71 -3.21 23.82
N GLY A 176 5.98 -3.34 23.43
CA GLY A 176 6.78 -4.57 23.56
C GLY A 176 6.65 -5.56 22.40
N HIS A 177 6.14 -5.13 21.24
CA HIS A 177 5.92 -5.98 20.08
C HIS A 177 6.73 -5.52 18.85
N ASP A 178 7.24 -6.49 18.09
CA ASP A 178 7.90 -6.28 16.80
C ASP A 178 6.93 -6.63 15.66
N ILE A 179 6.19 -5.65 15.17
CA ILE A 179 5.21 -5.85 14.11
C ILE A 179 5.85 -6.32 12.80
N ALA A 180 7.05 -5.81 12.46
CA ALA A 180 7.75 -6.18 11.24
C ALA A 180 8.08 -7.67 11.23
N ARG A 181 8.64 -8.19 12.33
CA ARG A 181 8.93 -9.63 12.47
C ARG A 181 7.66 -10.47 12.45
N ARG A 182 6.60 -10.05 13.16
CA ARG A 182 5.34 -10.81 13.19
C ARG A 182 4.70 -10.95 11.81
N VAL A 183 4.74 -9.89 11.00
CA VAL A 183 4.23 -9.95 9.62
C VAL A 183 5.10 -10.87 8.77
N LEU A 184 6.44 -10.76 8.85
CA LEU A 184 7.35 -11.64 8.11
C LEU A 184 7.17 -13.12 8.53
N ASP A 185 6.96 -13.41 9.80
CA ASP A 185 6.70 -14.79 10.29
C ASP A 185 5.44 -15.37 9.60
N VAL A 186 4.37 -14.57 9.46
CA VAL A 186 3.16 -14.98 8.71
C VAL A 186 3.48 -15.20 7.23
N LEU A 187 4.26 -14.30 6.60
CA LEU A 187 4.63 -14.46 5.19
C LEU A 187 5.47 -15.73 4.95
N VAL A 188 6.39 -16.06 5.86
CA VAL A 188 7.15 -17.32 5.83
C VAL A 188 6.22 -18.52 5.97
N GLU A 189 5.32 -18.52 6.97
CA GLU A 189 4.33 -19.60 7.18
C GLU A 189 3.47 -19.84 5.95
N LYS A 190 3.06 -18.75 5.28
CA LYS A 190 2.20 -18.82 4.07
C LYS A 190 2.99 -19.01 2.77
N GLY A 191 4.34 -19.00 2.81
CA GLY A 191 5.21 -19.17 1.65
C GLY A 191 5.21 -17.97 0.70
N TYR A 192 5.07 -16.74 1.24
CA TYR A 192 5.08 -15.48 0.48
C TYR A 192 6.38 -14.68 0.65
N ASP A 193 7.25 -15.05 1.57
CA ASP A 193 8.48 -14.35 1.94
C ASP A 193 9.51 -14.18 0.81
N GLN A 194 9.41 -15.00 -0.25
CA GLN A 194 10.28 -14.94 -1.43
C GLN A 194 9.55 -14.49 -2.71
N ARG A 195 8.27 -14.12 -2.63
CA ARG A 195 7.45 -13.80 -3.80
C ARG A 195 7.52 -12.32 -4.17
N ARG A 196 8.71 -11.84 -4.59
CA ARG A 196 8.97 -10.44 -4.94
C ARG A 196 7.95 -9.81 -5.90
N ASN A 197 7.35 -10.60 -6.79
CA ASN A 197 6.37 -10.12 -7.78
C ASN A 197 4.92 -10.24 -7.29
N GLN A 198 4.70 -10.61 -6.04
CA GLN A 198 3.38 -10.78 -5.45
C GLN A 198 3.22 -10.12 -4.08
N VAL A 199 4.27 -9.52 -3.54
CA VAL A 199 4.21 -8.84 -2.23
C VAL A 199 4.97 -7.55 -2.31
N PHE A 200 4.33 -6.46 -1.89
CA PHE A 200 4.96 -5.21 -1.49
C PHE A 200 4.78 -5.02 0.01
N LEU A 201 5.80 -4.47 0.65
CA LEU A 201 5.75 -4.05 2.05
C LEU A 201 5.90 -2.53 2.09
N GLN A 202 5.04 -1.85 2.81
CA GLN A 202 5.06 -0.39 2.90
C GLN A 202 5.00 0.11 4.33
N CYS A 203 5.57 1.28 4.57
CA CYS A 203 5.54 1.94 5.88
C CYS A 203 5.80 3.43 5.74
N PHE A 204 5.23 4.23 6.64
CA PHE A 204 5.58 5.64 6.81
C PHE A 204 6.91 5.82 7.56
N ASP A 205 7.26 4.91 8.48
CA ASP A 205 8.48 4.93 9.28
C ASP A 205 9.67 4.32 8.51
N ASP A 206 10.66 5.14 8.15
CA ASP A 206 11.85 4.70 7.42
C ASP A 206 12.75 3.77 8.25
N ALA A 207 12.77 3.95 9.57
CA ALA A 207 13.54 3.08 10.45
C ALA A 207 13.03 1.64 10.41
N THR A 208 11.73 1.43 10.27
CA THR A 208 11.12 0.11 10.10
C THR A 208 11.49 -0.51 8.74
N LEU A 209 11.48 0.28 7.65
CA LEU A 209 11.89 -0.22 6.34
C LEU A 209 13.38 -0.58 6.30
N ARG A 210 14.24 0.23 6.91
CA ARG A 210 15.67 -0.10 7.09
C ARG A 210 15.87 -1.36 7.94
N TYR A 211 15.11 -1.50 9.02
CA TYR A 211 15.14 -2.71 9.84
C TYR A 211 14.75 -3.97 9.03
N LEU A 212 13.71 -3.87 8.20
CA LEU A 212 13.31 -4.94 7.28
C LEU A 212 14.42 -5.27 6.28
N ARG A 213 15.09 -4.26 5.69
CA ARG A 213 16.15 -4.45 4.69
C ARG A 213 17.42 -4.96 5.30
N ASP A 214 17.95 -4.28 6.32
CA ASP A 214 19.32 -4.47 6.81
C ASP A 214 19.41 -5.56 7.87
N THR A 215 18.41 -5.68 8.75
CA THR A 215 18.43 -6.63 9.88
C THR A 215 17.64 -7.90 9.57
N LEU A 216 16.41 -7.77 9.09
CA LEU A 216 15.57 -8.93 8.77
C LEU A 216 15.86 -9.48 7.38
N GLN A 217 16.62 -8.74 6.56
CA GLN A 217 17.13 -9.13 5.24
C GLN A 217 16.03 -9.64 4.30
N THR A 218 14.85 -9.03 4.35
CA THR A 218 13.78 -9.41 3.44
C THR A 218 14.15 -9.09 1.99
N PRO A 219 13.94 -10.03 1.05
CA PRO A 219 14.12 -9.77 -0.36
C PRO A 219 12.92 -9.04 -0.99
N LEU A 220 11.80 -8.90 -0.25
CA LEU A 220 10.57 -8.31 -0.76
C LEU A 220 10.75 -6.82 -1.07
N PRO A 221 10.08 -6.30 -2.11
CA PRO A 221 10.08 -4.87 -2.41
C PRO A 221 9.50 -4.05 -1.27
N LEU A 222 10.20 -2.96 -0.93
CA LEU A 222 9.84 -2.02 0.12
C LEU A 222 9.42 -0.69 -0.48
N ILE A 223 8.32 -0.12 0.00
CA ILE A 223 7.78 1.17 -0.42
C ILE A 223 7.79 2.13 0.77
N GLN A 224 8.51 3.25 0.63
CA GLN A 224 8.47 4.35 1.58
C GLN A 224 7.21 5.19 1.34
N LEU A 225 6.27 5.15 2.27
CA LEU A 225 5.12 6.05 2.24
C LEU A 225 5.53 7.47 2.62
N ILE A 226 5.00 8.47 1.91
CA ILE A 226 5.27 9.87 2.15
C ILE A 226 3.96 10.54 2.58
N ALA A 227 3.90 10.96 3.86
CA ALA A 227 2.78 11.70 4.44
C ALA A 227 2.96 13.22 4.29
N ASP A 228 2.04 13.99 4.83
CA ASP A 228 2.24 15.38 5.18
C ASP A 228 2.76 15.46 6.63
N ASN A 229 3.77 16.29 6.89
CA ASN A 229 4.38 16.40 8.22
C ASN A 229 3.37 16.80 9.32
N SER A 230 2.23 17.41 8.95
CA SER A 230 1.16 17.78 9.89
C SER A 230 0.26 16.64 10.33
N TRP A 231 0.31 15.45 9.68
CA TRP A 231 -0.59 14.35 10.00
C TRP A 231 -0.29 13.64 11.31
N GLY A 232 0.93 13.79 11.82
CA GLY A 232 1.32 13.20 13.11
C GLY A 232 1.45 11.68 13.05
N GLU A 233 1.96 11.16 11.92
CA GLU A 233 2.30 9.75 11.80
C GLU A 233 3.27 9.32 12.92
N ASP A 234 3.18 8.06 13.35
CA ASP A 234 4.05 7.50 14.41
C ASP A 234 5.47 7.25 13.86
N SER A 235 6.14 8.34 13.47
CA SER A 235 7.45 8.34 12.80
C SER A 235 8.17 9.67 13.02
N ASP A 236 9.51 9.63 13.03
CA ASP A 236 10.38 10.83 13.10
C ASP A 236 10.82 11.31 11.69
N VAL A 237 10.20 10.80 10.62
CA VAL A 237 10.54 11.12 9.24
C VAL A 237 10.12 12.56 8.90
N ASP A 238 11.04 13.31 8.27
CA ASP A 238 10.71 14.56 7.57
C ASP A 238 10.25 14.24 6.15
N TYR A 239 8.94 14.21 5.95
CA TYR A 239 8.33 13.89 4.64
C TYR A 239 8.55 14.98 3.59
N ASP A 240 8.78 16.23 3.98
CA ASP A 240 9.14 17.29 3.04
C ASP A 240 10.55 17.05 2.48
N PHE A 241 11.48 16.62 3.34
CA PHE A 241 12.82 16.22 2.90
C PHE A 241 12.75 15.03 1.92
N LEU A 242 11.91 14.03 2.17
CA LEU A 242 11.79 12.87 1.29
C LEU A 242 11.31 13.20 -0.12
N GLN A 243 10.64 14.34 -0.33
CA GLN A 243 10.22 14.81 -1.65
C GLN A 243 11.36 15.49 -2.44
N THR A 244 12.52 15.71 -1.84
CA THR A 244 13.68 16.31 -2.50
C THR A 244 14.55 15.26 -3.20
N ALA A 245 15.40 15.70 -4.15
CA ALA A 245 16.37 14.81 -4.78
C ALA A 245 17.27 14.08 -3.75
N ALA A 246 17.76 14.79 -2.73
CA ALA A 246 18.61 14.21 -1.67
C ALA A 246 17.82 13.21 -0.79
N GLY A 247 16.55 13.51 -0.48
CA GLY A 247 15.69 12.59 0.25
C GLY A 247 15.42 11.31 -0.54
N LEU A 248 15.16 11.42 -1.85
CA LEU A 248 14.96 10.26 -2.73
C LEU A 248 16.26 9.45 -2.91
N ASP A 249 17.44 10.08 -2.92
CA ASP A 249 18.72 9.36 -2.88
C ASP A 249 18.84 8.52 -1.59
N ALA A 250 18.41 9.07 -0.46
CA ALA A 250 18.38 8.34 0.80
C ALA A 250 17.38 7.16 0.76
N VAL A 251 16.15 7.37 0.21
CA VAL A 251 15.14 6.32 0.05
C VAL A 251 15.65 5.19 -0.83
N ALA A 252 16.27 5.49 -1.97
CA ALA A 252 16.80 4.49 -2.90
C ALA A 252 17.87 3.56 -2.27
N SER A 253 18.44 3.93 -1.12
CA SER A 253 19.41 3.09 -0.40
C SER A 253 18.77 1.90 0.33
N TYR A 254 17.45 1.93 0.63
CA TYR A 254 16.77 0.90 1.41
C TYR A 254 15.42 0.45 0.82
N ALA A 255 14.77 1.27 -0.01
CA ALA A 255 13.45 0.97 -0.57
C ALA A 255 13.51 0.85 -2.09
N ASP A 256 12.53 0.15 -2.66
CA ASP A 256 12.38 -0.09 -4.10
C ASP A 256 11.43 0.94 -4.74
N GLY A 257 10.72 1.74 -3.93
CA GLY A 257 9.80 2.75 -4.40
C GLY A 257 9.30 3.68 -3.30
N ILE A 258 8.48 4.63 -3.72
CA ILE A 258 7.78 5.58 -2.86
C ILE A 258 6.27 5.47 -3.04
N GLY A 259 5.52 5.71 -1.96
CA GLY A 259 4.07 5.90 -1.98
C GLY A 259 3.74 7.33 -1.52
N PRO A 260 3.73 8.32 -2.41
CA PRO A 260 3.39 9.68 -2.05
C PRO A 260 1.88 9.87 -1.96
N TRP A 261 1.43 10.78 -1.07
CA TRP A 261 0.08 11.29 -1.12
C TRP A 261 -0.17 12.00 -2.47
N LEU A 262 -1.31 11.74 -3.08
CA LEU A 262 -1.65 12.25 -4.43
C LEU A 262 -1.41 13.76 -4.57
N MET A 263 -1.72 14.54 -3.52
CA MET A 263 -1.53 16.00 -3.54
C MET A 263 -0.06 16.44 -3.48
N GLN A 264 0.88 15.53 -3.28
CA GLN A 264 2.31 15.80 -3.43
C GLN A 264 2.76 15.71 -4.90
N ILE A 265 1.95 15.08 -5.75
CA ILE A 265 2.13 15.01 -7.20
C ILE A 265 1.28 16.05 -7.91
N TYR A 266 -0.04 16.05 -7.67
CA TYR A 266 -0.99 16.99 -8.25
C TYR A 266 -0.94 18.32 -7.48
N ARG A 267 -0.62 19.42 -8.18
CA ARG A 267 -0.51 20.77 -7.59
C ARG A 267 -1.70 21.65 -7.90
N GLY A 268 -2.49 21.31 -8.90
CA GLY A 268 -3.68 22.04 -9.28
C GLY A 268 -3.93 22.05 -10.78
N LYS A 269 -5.03 22.70 -11.18
CA LYS A 269 -5.39 22.95 -12.57
C LYS A 269 -5.41 24.45 -12.82
N GLN A 270 -4.71 24.87 -13.86
CA GLN A 270 -4.59 26.27 -14.24
C GLN A 270 -5.86 26.76 -14.96
N ALA A 271 -6.03 28.08 -15.10
CA ALA A 271 -7.20 28.67 -15.74
C ALA A 271 -7.35 28.28 -17.23
N ASP A 272 -6.28 27.90 -17.90
CA ASP A 272 -6.28 27.39 -19.28
C ASP A 272 -6.59 25.90 -19.40
N GLY A 273 -6.85 25.23 -18.27
CA GLY A 273 -7.14 23.80 -18.17
C GLY A 273 -5.90 22.89 -18.07
N SER A 274 -4.69 23.43 -18.16
CA SER A 274 -3.48 22.65 -17.96
C SER A 274 -3.32 22.19 -16.52
N VAL A 275 -2.79 20.98 -16.31
CA VAL A 275 -2.53 20.41 -15.00
C VAL A 275 -1.10 20.71 -14.58
N GLU A 276 -0.93 21.19 -13.34
CA GLU A 276 0.37 21.38 -12.73
C GLU A 276 0.75 20.15 -11.89
N LEU A 277 1.87 19.52 -12.24
CA LEU A 277 2.43 18.40 -11.49
C LEU A 277 3.77 18.80 -10.87
N SER A 278 4.08 18.19 -9.74
CA SER A 278 5.41 18.31 -9.13
C SER A 278 6.45 17.49 -9.90
N SER A 279 7.72 17.76 -9.63
CA SER A 279 8.82 16.96 -10.19
C SER A 279 9.04 15.62 -9.49
N LEU A 280 8.27 15.29 -8.45
CA LEU A 280 8.51 14.14 -7.56
C LEU A 280 8.60 12.81 -8.31
N VAL A 281 7.65 12.57 -9.27
CA VAL A 281 7.62 11.33 -10.05
C VAL A 281 8.88 11.21 -10.93
N ALA A 282 9.27 12.28 -11.62
CA ALA A 282 10.45 12.28 -12.46
C ALA A 282 11.74 12.04 -11.65
N LEU A 283 11.87 12.73 -10.51
CA LEU A 283 13.02 12.58 -9.60
C LEU A 283 13.11 11.17 -9.01
N ALA A 284 11.98 10.53 -8.72
CA ALA A 284 11.93 9.15 -8.23
C ALA A 284 12.36 8.15 -9.33
N HIS A 285 11.81 8.31 -10.54
CA HIS A 285 12.16 7.44 -11.67
C HIS A 285 13.64 7.57 -12.09
N GLU A 286 14.24 8.76 -12.02
CA GLU A 286 15.69 8.97 -12.27
C GLU A 286 16.56 8.12 -11.30
N ARG A 287 16.02 7.73 -10.15
CA ARG A 287 16.68 6.90 -9.13
C ARG A 287 16.26 5.44 -9.17
N GLY A 288 15.45 5.06 -10.17
CA GLY A 288 14.93 3.70 -10.31
C GLY A 288 13.86 3.33 -9.28
N LEU A 289 13.31 4.32 -8.55
CA LEU A 289 12.23 4.10 -7.59
C LEU A 289 10.89 3.97 -8.31
N GLN A 290 10.09 2.98 -7.93
CA GLN A 290 8.68 2.89 -8.32
C GLN A 290 7.87 3.98 -7.59
N VAL A 291 6.75 4.42 -8.20
CA VAL A 291 5.88 5.42 -7.60
C VAL A 291 4.46 4.87 -7.52
N HIS A 292 3.96 4.69 -6.30
CA HIS A 292 2.64 4.14 -5.99
C HIS A 292 1.81 5.18 -5.21
N PRO A 293 1.23 6.19 -5.88
CA PRO A 293 0.52 7.27 -5.20
C PRO A 293 -0.79 6.79 -4.58
N TYR A 294 -1.16 7.39 -3.44
CA TYR A 294 -2.39 7.13 -2.71
C TYR A 294 -3.12 8.44 -2.39
N THR A 295 -4.43 8.52 -2.30
CA THR A 295 -5.41 7.52 -2.67
C THR A 295 -6.29 8.08 -3.77
N PHE A 296 -6.44 7.36 -4.88
CA PHE A 296 -7.37 7.70 -5.95
C PHE A 296 -8.80 7.34 -5.51
N ARG A 297 -9.69 8.34 -5.45
CA ARG A 297 -11.04 8.16 -4.92
C ARG A 297 -12.06 8.86 -5.81
N ALA A 298 -13.06 8.11 -6.27
CA ALA A 298 -14.16 8.66 -7.07
C ALA A 298 -15.12 9.51 -6.22
N ASP A 299 -15.22 9.23 -4.92
CA ASP A 299 -16.09 9.95 -3.97
C ASP A 299 -15.41 11.18 -3.33
N GLN A 300 -14.13 11.44 -3.67
CA GLN A 300 -13.40 12.61 -3.19
C GLN A 300 -12.33 13.01 -4.21
N LEU A 301 -12.72 13.77 -5.23
CA LEU A 301 -11.82 14.26 -6.26
C LEU A 301 -10.98 15.45 -5.76
N PRO A 302 -9.73 15.61 -6.24
CA PRO A 302 -8.94 16.81 -6.02
C PRO A 302 -9.63 18.06 -6.58
N ALA A 303 -9.32 19.22 -6.01
CA ALA A 303 -9.86 20.50 -6.50
C ALA A 303 -9.50 20.73 -7.99
N GLY A 304 -10.49 21.10 -8.79
CA GLY A 304 -10.35 21.34 -10.22
C GLY A 304 -10.43 20.10 -11.10
N ILE A 305 -10.63 18.91 -10.54
CA ILE A 305 -10.87 17.66 -11.29
C ILE A 305 -12.36 17.35 -11.25
N ASP A 306 -12.98 17.20 -12.42
CA ASP A 306 -14.43 17.09 -12.58
C ASP A 306 -14.91 15.62 -12.60
N SER A 307 -14.02 14.66 -12.86
CA SER A 307 -14.37 13.24 -12.93
C SER A 307 -13.21 12.33 -12.51
N PHE A 308 -13.56 11.11 -12.11
CA PHE A 308 -12.55 10.09 -11.79
C PHE A 308 -11.76 9.64 -13.03
N ALA A 309 -12.39 9.66 -14.21
CA ALA A 309 -11.70 9.39 -15.47
C ALA A 309 -10.61 10.45 -15.76
N GLU A 310 -10.94 11.72 -15.59
CA GLU A 310 -9.96 12.79 -15.72
C GLU A 310 -8.79 12.65 -14.73
N LEU A 311 -9.08 12.26 -13.49
CA LEU A 311 -8.02 12.00 -12.49
C LEU A 311 -7.08 10.87 -12.90
N LEU A 312 -7.56 9.87 -13.62
CA LEU A 312 -6.75 8.74 -14.10
C LEU A 312 -5.96 9.06 -15.37
N ASP A 313 -6.33 10.12 -16.11
CA ASP A 313 -5.65 10.57 -17.33
C ASP A 313 -4.46 11.51 -17.03
N ILE A 314 -4.29 11.91 -15.76
CA ILE A 314 -3.21 12.77 -15.27
C ILE A 314 -1.98 11.93 -14.90
#